data_2b4242bec8f1e4da228073d124badd92
#
_entry.id   2b4242bec8f1e4da228073d124badd92
#
_cell.length_a   1.000
_cell.length_b   1.000
_cell.length_c   1.000
_cell.angle_alpha   90.00
_cell.angle_beta   90.00
_cell.angle_gamma   90.00
#
_symmetry.space_group_name_H-M   'P 1'
#
loop_
_entity.id
_entity.type
_entity.pdbx_description
1 polymer ?
#
loop_
_entity_poly.entity_id
_entity_poly.type
_entity_poly.pdbx_seq_one_letter_code
_entity_poly.pdbx_strand_id
1 'polypeptide(L)'
;MKEVMSVNETVREALAIALLKLMKSQEFAKIAVSDIVRVAGVGRSSFYRNFDSKEDLICSYITELYRERFESREIPVRLYGSGNIEEFLTPRFNFIKEHEDIFKTLHRQNMLYNFFIMIENDIVPILCGHN
;
A
#
# COMPACT_ATOMS: atom_id res chain seq x y z
N MET A 1 13.66 2.00 -18.41
CA MET A 1 12.49 1.61 -19.22
C MET A 1 11.53 0.83 -18.35
N LYS A 2 10.29 1.23 -18.34
CA LYS A 2 9.27 0.51 -17.57
C LYS A 2 9.00 -0.84 -18.23
N GLU A 3 8.99 -1.88 -17.43
CA GLU A 3 8.58 -3.18 -17.90
C GLU A 3 7.09 -3.17 -18.23
N VAL A 4 6.72 -3.98 -19.19
CA VAL A 4 5.31 -4.13 -19.56
C VAL A 4 4.61 -4.86 -18.44
N MET A 5 3.61 -4.22 -17.85
CA MET A 5 2.81 -4.82 -16.79
C MET A 5 1.92 -5.91 -17.35
N SER A 6 1.72 -6.96 -16.58
CA SER A 6 0.74 -7.99 -16.94
C SER A 6 -0.66 -7.39 -16.91
N VAL A 7 -1.61 -8.06 -17.56
CA VAL A 7 -3.02 -7.62 -17.55
C VAL A 7 -3.55 -7.52 -16.12
N ASN A 8 -3.22 -8.50 -15.28
CA ASN A 8 -3.65 -8.50 -13.88
C ASN A 8 -3.05 -7.34 -13.10
N GLU A 9 -1.77 -7.04 -13.29
CA GLU A 9 -1.13 -5.89 -12.63
C GLU A 9 -1.78 -4.58 -13.04
N THR A 10 -2.11 -4.45 -14.33
CA THR A 10 -2.79 -3.26 -14.84
C THR A 10 -4.17 -3.09 -14.23
N VAL A 11 -4.93 -4.19 -14.12
CA VAL A 11 -6.25 -4.19 -13.50
C VAL A 11 -6.15 -3.85 -12.01
N ARG A 12 -5.21 -4.45 -11.29
CA ARG A 12 -5.00 -4.19 -9.87
C ARG A 12 -4.68 -2.72 -9.62
N GLU A 13 -3.79 -2.15 -10.42
CA GLU A 13 -3.44 -0.73 -10.31
C GLU A 13 -4.63 0.17 -10.62
N ALA A 14 -5.37 -0.13 -11.68
CA ALA A 14 -6.56 0.65 -12.06
C ALA A 14 -7.60 0.66 -10.94
N LEU A 15 -7.81 -0.49 -10.31
CA LEU A 15 -8.75 -0.61 -9.18
C LEU A 15 -8.29 0.22 -7.98
N ALA A 16 -6.99 0.17 -7.66
CA ALA A 16 -6.44 0.93 -6.55
C ALA A 16 -6.55 2.44 -6.79
N ILE A 17 -6.21 2.89 -7.98
CA ILE A 17 -6.33 4.30 -8.36
C ILE A 17 -7.79 4.75 -8.28
N ALA A 18 -8.72 3.92 -8.75
CA ALA A 18 -10.15 4.23 -8.69
C ALA A 18 -10.62 4.39 -7.24
N LEU A 19 -10.22 3.47 -6.36
CA LEU A 19 -10.59 3.55 -4.95
C LEU A 19 -10.03 4.81 -4.30
N LEU A 20 -8.74 5.10 -4.51
CA LEU A 20 -8.11 6.30 -3.95
C LEU A 20 -8.80 7.57 -4.45
N LYS A 21 -9.19 7.59 -5.71
CA LYS A 21 -9.90 8.72 -6.29
C LYS A 21 -11.26 8.92 -5.61
N LEU A 22 -11.99 7.83 -5.40
CA LEU A 22 -13.28 7.88 -4.72
C LEU A 22 -13.14 8.33 -3.26
N MET A 23 -12.07 7.90 -2.59
CA MET A 23 -11.80 8.27 -1.20
C MET A 23 -11.53 9.76 -1.01
N LYS A 24 -11.24 10.49 -2.06
CA LYS A 24 -11.05 11.94 -1.98
C LYS A 24 -12.35 12.69 -1.75
N SER A 25 -13.47 12.12 -2.17
CA SER A 25 -14.78 12.77 -2.09
C SER A 25 -15.82 12.01 -1.30
N GLN A 26 -15.57 10.75 -0.95
CA GLN A 26 -16.53 9.91 -0.23
C GLN A 26 -15.84 9.21 0.93
N GLU A 27 -16.62 8.97 1.99
CA GLU A 27 -16.14 8.14 3.09
C GLU A 27 -15.89 6.72 2.61
N PHE A 28 -14.80 6.13 3.05
CA PHE A 28 -14.42 4.78 2.65
C PHE A 28 -15.55 3.78 2.90
N ALA A 29 -16.22 3.89 4.07
CA ALA A 29 -17.31 2.97 4.42
C ALA A 29 -18.47 3.01 3.43
N LYS A 30 -18.66 4.13 2.74
CA LYS A 30 -19.77 4.32 1.79
C LYS A 30 -19.43 3.93 0.36
N ILE A 31 -18.16 3.66 0.08
CA ILE A 31 -17.73 3.28 -1.26
C ILE A 31 -18.04 1.81 -1.47
N ALA A 32 -18.77 1.49 -2.53
CA ALA A 32 -19.10 0.12 -2.89
C ALA A 32 -18.15 -0.41 -3.96
N VAL A 33 -17.98 -1.74 -4.01
CA VAL A 33 -17.19 -2.36 -5.08
C VAL A 33 -17.72 -1.97 -6.45
N SER A 34 -19.06 -1.85 -6.60
CA SER A 34 -19.66 -1.43 -7.87
C SER A 34 -19.18 -0.03 -8.31
N ASP A 35 -18.95 0.87 -7.37
CA ASP A 35 -18.40 2.20 -7.69
C ASP A 35 -16.94 2.10 -8.15
N ILE A 36 -16.17 1.27 -7.49
CA ILE A 36 -14.75 1.10 -7.78
C ILE A 36 -14.57 0.54 -9.20
N VAL A 37 -15.29 -0.53 -9.52
CA VAL A 37 -15.15 -1.17 -10.85
C VAL A 37 -15.65 -0.24 -11.96
N ARG A 38 -16.69 0.53 -11.70
CA ARG A 38 -17.20 1.50 -12.66
C ARG A 38 -16.16 2.56 -12.98
N VAL A 39 -15.54 3.14 -11.96
CA VAL A 39 -14.50 4.16 -12.13
C VAL A 39 -13.25 3.58 -12.78
N ALA A 40 -12.90 2.35 -12.41
CA ALA A 40 -11.73 1.69 -12.98
C ALA A 40 -11.95 1.21 -14.42
N GLY A 41 -13.21 1.09 -14.84
CA GLY A 41 -13.52 0.59 -16.17
C GLY A 41 -13.31 -0.91 -16.33
N VAL A 42 -13.47 -1.67 -15.26
CA VAL A 42 -13.32 -3.14 -15.29
C VAL A 42 -14.57 -3.81 -14.79
N GLY A 43 -14.66 -5.14 -14.98
CA GLY A 43 -15.79 -5.91 -14.51
C GLY A 43 -15.67 -6.29 -13.04
N ARG A 44 -16.82 -6.60 -12.46
CA ARG A 44 -16.92 -7.05 -11.08
C ARG A 44 -16.13 -8.33 -10.81
N SER A 45 -16.15 -9.23 -11.79
CA SER A 45 -15.40 -10.49 -11.70
C SER A 45 -13.89 -10.25 -11.67
N SER A 46 -13.42 -9.22 -12.37
CA SER A 46 -12.01 -8.84 -12.33
C SER A 46 -11.60 -8.37 -10.94
N PHE A 47 -12.49 -7.64 -10.27
CA PHE A 47 -12.24 -7.23 -8.89
C PHE A 47 -12.06 -8.45 -7.98
N TYR A 48 -13.05 -9.33 -7.97
CA TYR A 48 -13.05 -10.48 -7.05
C TYR A 48 -12.03 -11.56 -7.41
N ARG A 49 -11.49 -11.53 -8.63
CA ARG A 49 -10.37 -12.38 -9.00
C ARG A 49 -9.07 -11.91 -8.33
N ASN A 50 -8.98 -10.64 -8.03
CA ASN A 50 -7.76 -10.04 -7.49
C ASN A 50 -7.83 -9.70 -6.01
N PHE A 51 -9.01 -9.39 -5.49
CA PHE A 51 -9.18 -8.91 -4.11
C PHE A 51 -10.44 -9.48 -3.48
N ASP A 52 -10.37 -9.70 -2.17
CA ASP A 52 -11.54 -10.19 -1.41
C ASP A 52 -12.52 -9.06 -1.08
N SER A 53 -12.00 -7.84 -0.92
CA SER A 53 -12.78 -6.69 -0.47
C SER A 53 -12.06 -5.40 -0.83
N LYS A 54 -12.73 -4.26 -0.63
CA LYS A 54 -12.09 -2.95 -0.82
C LYS A 54 -11.00 -2.72 0.23
N GLU A 55 -11.16 -3.27 1.42
CA GLU A 55 -10.13 -3.25 2.46
C GLU A 55 -8.88 -3.99 2.00
N ASP A 56 -9.08 -5.18 1.45
CA ASP A 56 -8.00 -5.97 0.87
C ASP A 56 -7.31 -5.21 -0.27
N LEU A 57 -8.09 -4.55 -1.11
CA LEU A 57 -7.56 -3.76 -2.22
C LEU A 57 -6.59 -2.68 -1.73
N ILE A 58 -7.03 -1.84 -0.79
CA ILE A 58 -6.19 -0.73 -0.34
C ILE A 58 -4.96 -1.22 0.43
N CYS A 59 -5.14 -2.21 1.29
CA CYS A 59 -4.02 -2.79 2.04
C CYS A 59 -3.00 -3.45 1.11
N SER A 60 -3.46 -4.22 0.15
CA SER A 60 -2.58 -4.90 -0.80
C SER A 60 -1.80 -3.91 -1.64
N TYR A 61 -2.47 -2.86 -2.11
CA TYR A 61 -1.82 -1.87 -2.96
C TYR A 61 -0.69 -1.16 -2.22
N ILE A 62 -0.95 -0.69 -1.01
CA ILE A 62 0.06 0.03 -0.22
C ILE A 62 1.19 -0.90 0.19
N THR A 63 0.85 -2.14 0.58
CA THR A 63 1.86 -3.14 0.93
C THR A 63 2.77 -3.43 -0.26
N GLU A 64 2.20 -3.57 -1.44
CA GLU A 64 2.98 -3.81 -2.66
C GLU A 64 3.91 -2.64 -2.98
N LEU A 65 3.42 -1.40 -2.84
CA LEU A 65 4.27 -0.22 -3.02
C LEU A 65 5.44 -0.21 -2.04
N TYR A 66 5.15 -0.54 -0.78
CA TYR A 66 6.18 -0.60 0.26
C TYR A 66 7.21 -1.68 -0.02
N ARG A 67 6.75 -2.88 -0.34
CA ARG A 67 7.63 -4.00 -0.64
C ARG A 67 8.49 -3.73 -1.87
N GLU A 68 7.90 -3.19 -2.92
CA GLU A 68 8.61 -2.83 -4.13
C GLU A 68 9.77 -1.88 -3.83
N ARG A 69 9.57 -0.99 -2.88
CA ARG A 69 10.57 0.00 -2.47
C ARG A 69 11.66 -0.58 -1.58
N PHE A 70 11.34 -1.56 -0.72
CA PHE A 70 12.23 -2.00 0.35
C PHE A 70 12.61 -3.48 0.32
N GLU A 71 11.82 -4.34 -0.30
CA GLU A 71 12.01 -5.79 -0.23
C GLU A 71 13.31 -6.26 -0.87
N SER A 72 13.73 -5.64 -1.95
CA SER A 72 14.96 -6.00 -2.65
C SER A 72 16.21 -5.61 -1.87
N ARG A 73 16.04 -4.87 -0.79
CA ARG A 73 17.13 -4.43 0.05
C ARG A 73 16.95 -5.08 1.41
N GLU A 74 17.74 -6.09 1.67
CA GLU A 74 17.79 -6.64 3.01
C GLU A 74 18.12 -5.50 3.95
N ILE A 75 17.29 -5.32 4.97
CA ILE A 75 17.61 -4.36 6.02
C ILE A 75 18.81 -4.95 6.73
N PRO A 76 19.99 -4.33 6.62
CA PRO A 76 21.18 -4.94 7.22
C PRO A 76 20.98 -5.09 8.71
N VAL A 77 21.20 -6.31 9.20
CA VAL A 77 21.10 -6.60 10.63
C VAL A 77 21.98 -5.64 11.44
N ARG A 78 23.08 -5.23 10.87
CA ARG A 78 23.97 -4.24 11.48
C ARG A 78 23.31 -2.90 11.82
N LEU A 79 22.24 -2.54 11.12
CA LEU A 79 21.52 -1.30 11.43
C LEU A 79 20.88 -1.34 12.79
N TYR A 80 20.49 -2.52 13.22
CA TYR A 80 19.89 -2.70 14.55
C TYR A 80 20.96 -2.69 15.64
N GLY A 81 22.11 -3.26 15.33
CA GLY A 81 23.21 -3.31 16.27
C GLY A 81 24.01 -2.01 16.37
N SER A 82 24.07 -1.24 15.30
CA SER A 82 24.82 0.00 15.27
C SER A 82 24.05 1.19 15.83
N GLY A 83 22.75 1.05 15.99
CA GLY A 83 21.91 2.15 16.44
C GLY A 83 21.73 3.26 15.42
N ASN A 84 22.04 3.00 14.15
CA ASN A 84 21.92 4.03 13.11
C ASN A 84 20.47 4.13 12.63
N ILE A 85 19.64 4.69 13.48
CA ILE A 85 18.21 4.83 13.23
C ILE A 85 17.92 5.77 12.07
N GLU A 86 18.79 6.75 11.85
CA GLU A 86 18.62 7.70 10.75
C GLU A 86 18.69 7.00 9.40
N GLU A 87 19.64 6.10 9.20
CA GLU A 87 19.73 5.32 7.97
C GLU A 87 18.51 4.42 7.75
N PHE A 88 17.92 3.96 8.85
CA PHE A 88 16.72 3.15 8.78
C PHE A 88 15.48 3.98 8.43
N LEU A 89 15.33 5.14 9.09
CA LEU A 89 14.12 5.96 8.98
C LEU A 89 14.08 6.82 7.72
N THR A 90 15.22 7.33 7.26
CA THR A 90 15.24 8.26 6.13
C THR A 90 14.58 7.72 4.87
N PRO A 91 14.86 6.47 4.41
CA PRO A 91 14.17 5.94 3.24
C PRO A 91 12.66 5.82 3.44
N ARG A 92 12.22 5.56 4.67
CA ARG A 92 10.81 5.39 4.99
C ARG A 92 10.07 6.72 4.99
N PHE A 93 10.68 7.76 5.51
CA PHE A 93 10.13 9.12 5.39
C PHE A 93 10.08 9.56 3.93
N ASN A 94 11.09 9.22 3.14
CA ASN A 94 11.09 9.53 1.72
C ASN A 94 9.98 8.79 0.99
N PHE A 95 9.73 7.54 1.36
CA PHE A 95 8.63 6.76 0.79
C PHE A 95 7.28 7.44 1.06
N ILE A 96 7.05 7.85 2.30
CA ILE A 96 5.82 8.56 2.67
C ILE A 96 5.69 9.86 1.87
N LYS A 97 6.78 10.58 1.73
CA LYS A 97 6.80 11.83 0.98
C LYS A 97 6.54 11.62 -0.50
N GLU A 98 7.12 10.57 -1.09
CA GLU A 98 6.89 10.21 -2.48
C GLU A 98 5.42 9.86 -2.76
N HIS A 99 4.73 9.31 -1.75
CA HIS A 99 3.32 8.91 -1.85
C HIS A 99 2.43 9.77 -0.95
N GLU A 100 2.78 11.03 -0.81
CA GLU A 100 2.10 11.99 0.05
C GLU A 100 0.59 12.02 -0.17
N ASP A 101 0.16 11.99 -1.40
CA ASP A 101 -1.26 12.05 -1.75
C ASP A 101 -2.03 10.88 -1.16
N ILE A 102 -1.45 9.69 -1.22
CA ILE A 102 -2.04 8.48 -0.65
C ILE A 102 -2.15 8.61 0.86
N PHE A 103 -1.09 9.02 1.52
CA PHE A 103 -1.06 9.11 2.98
C PHE A 103 -1.97 10.22 3.50
N LYS A 104 -2.08 11.32 2.79
CA LYS A 104 -3.04 12.38 3.14
C LYS A 104 -4.48 11.86 3.02
N THR A 105 -4.77 11.10 1.99
CA THR A 105 -6.08 10.50 1.80
C THR A 105 -6.41 9.53 2.93
N LEU A 106 -5.48 8.68 3.30
CA LEU A 106 -5.65 7.75 4.41
C LEU A 106 -5.85 8.50 5.74
N HIS A 107 -5.11 9.57 5.94
CA HIS A 107 -5.24 10.39 7.14
C HIS A 107 -6.65 11.00 7.24
N ARG A 108 -7.16 11.55 6.15
CA ARG A 108 -8.51 12.12 6.13
C ARG A 108 -9.58 11.07 6.43
N GLN A 109 -9.33 9.82 6.07
CA GLN A 109 -10.25 8.71 6.29
C GLN A 109 -10.02 7.99 7.62
N ASN A 110 -9.10 8.50 8.46
CA ASN A 110 -8.72 7.87 9.73
C ASN A 110 -8.20 6.44 9.56
N MET A 111 -7.49 6.17 8.48
CA MET A 111 -6.98 4.83 8.14
C MET A 111 -5.47 4.70 8.29
N LEU A 112 -4.76 5.75 8.67
CA LEU A 112 -3.30 5.69 8.83
C LEU A 112 -2.88 4.69 9.90
N TYR A 113 -3.62 4.62 11.00
CA TYR A 113 -3.31 3.70 12.08
C TYR A 113 -3.30 2.25 11.60
N ASN A 114 -4.30 1.88 10.82
CA ASN A 114 -4.40 0.53 10.27
C ASN A 114 -3.21 0.21 9.35
N PHE A 115 -2.78 1.19 8.59
CA PHE A 115 -1.62 1.05 7.72
C PHE A 115 -0.33 0.83 8.54
N PHE A 116 -0.14 1.62 9.58
CA PHE A 116 1.05 1.49 10.43
C PHE A 116 1.09 0.15 11.16
N ILE A 117 -0.06 -0.37 11.60
CA ILE A 117 -0.13 -1.70 12.19
C ILE A 117 0.30 -2.77 11.19
N MET A 118 -0.15 -2.65 9.96
CA MET A 118 0.22 -3.58 8.91
C MET A 118 1.73 -3.57 8.65
N ILE A 119 2.32 -2.39 8.57
CA ILE A 119 3.77 -2.23 8.40
C ILE A 119 4.51 -2.79 9.61
N GLU A 120 4.02 -2.52 10.80
CA GLU A 120 4.61 -2.99 12.04
C GLU A 120 4.64 -4.53 12.09
N ASN A 121 3.56 -5.18 11.67
CA ASN A 121 3.50 -6.64 11.61
C ASN A 121 4.54 -7.22 10.64
N ASP A 122 4.90 -6.50 9.60
CA ASP A 122 5.93 -6.93 8.66
C ASP A 122 7.34 -6.63 9.16
N ILE A 123 7.52 -5.54 9.88
CA ILE A 123 8.84 -5.03 10.28
C ILE A 123 9.29 -5.56 11.65
N VAL A 124 8.39 -5.62 12.62
CA VAL A 124 8.76 -6.03 13.98
C VAL A 124 9.43 -7.40 14.04
N PRO A 125 8.95 -8.42 13.33
CA PRO A 125 9.64 -9.72 13.33
C PRO A 125 11.08 -9.61 12.83
N ILE A 126 11.34 -8.75 11.86
CA ILE A 126 12.69 -8.52 11.34
C ILE A 126 13.55 -7.83 12.39
N LEU A 127 13.00 -6.80 13.05
CA LEU A 127 13.71 -6.03 14.09
C LEU A 127 14.06 -6.89 15.30
N CYS A 128 13.17 -7.80 15.67
CA CYS A 128 13.38 -8.67 16.83
C CYS A 128 14.16 -9.94 16.51
N GLY A 129 14.58 -10.10 15.25
CA GLY A 129 15.32 -11.30 14.83
C GLY A 129 14.46 -12.55 14.76
N HIS A 130 13.16 -12.42 14.72
CA HIS A 130 12.22 -13.52 14.55
C HIS A 130 11.93 -13.72 13.07
N ASN A 131 12.05 -14.94 12.63
CA ASN A 131 11.76 -15.32 11.25
C ASN A 131 10.35 -15.85 11.13
#